data_d4e376f50eac7de2ed271ae89268f804
#
_entry.id   d4e376f50eac7de2ed271ae89268f804
#
_cell.length_a   1.000
_cell.length_b   1.000
_cell.length_c   1.000
_cell.angle_alpha   90.00
_cell.angle_beta   90.00
_cell.angle_gamma   90.00
#
_symmetry.space_group_name_H-M   'P 1'
#
loop_
_entity.id
_entity.type
_entity.pdbx_description
1 polymer ?
#
loop_
_entity_poly.entity_id
_entity_poly.type
_entity_poly.pdbx_seq_one_letter_code
_entity_poly.pdbx_strand_id
1 'polypeptide(L)'
;MEQHRVNSEEIKARFGSYHVDVLKQDQTSRLANLYSTHDGVAVCRTLAITRFSQPISPALREADKRIRAGHSIGNTLQQAGLLMSREVIMEATTPCGQQFSALCAQTVLVDSPVYLRVYRLHAGIEPESLNPYAIIAEAHHPAHTAVHAGLRALNDLDASEWESDTKWSVDALQKALA
;
A
#
# COMPACT_ATOMS: atom_id res chain seq x y z
N MET A 1 -3.24 -18.78 -13.63
CA MET A 1 -2.64 -17.70 -12.81
C MET A 1 -3.70 -16.63 -12.63
N GLU A 2 -4.27 -16.52 -11.44
CA GLU A 2 -5.16 -15.40 -11.14
C GLU A 2 -4.38 -14.10 -11.26
N GLN A 3 -4.74 -13.28 -12.24
CA GLN A 3 -4.29 -11.89 -12.27
C GLN A 3 -4.91 -11.20 -11.06
N HIS A 4 -4.14 -11.07 -9.98
CA HIS A 4 -4.55 -10.25 -8.87
C HIS A 4 -4.78 -8.83 -9.38
N ARG A 5 -6.01 -8.36 -9.31
CA ARG A 5 -6.35 -6.97 -9.62
C ARG A 5 -5.45 -6.05 -8.79
N VAL A 6 -4.93 -5.01 -9.40
CA VAL A 6 -4.20 -3.99 -8.65
C VAL A 6 -5.17 -3.23 -7.74
N ASN A 7 -4.69 -2.75 -6.61
CA ASN A 7 -5.51 -2.09 -5.59
C ASN A 7 -6.34 -0.92 -6.15
N SER A 8 -5.79 -0.17 -7.11
CA SER A 8 -6.50 0.90 -7.82
C SER A 8 -7.74 0.44 -8.57
N GLU A 9 -7.66 -0.71 -9.24
CA GLU A 9 -8.80 -1.30 -9.96
C GLU A 9 -9.88 -1.78 -9.00
N GLU A 10 -9.47 -2.36 -7.87
CA GLU A 10 -10.41 -2.80 -6.83
C GLU A 10 -11.14 -1.62 -6.20
N ILE A 11 -10.42 -0.53 -5.86
CA ILE A 11 -11.02 0.69 -5.33
C ILE A 11 -12.02 1.28 -6.33
N LYS A 12 -11.60 1.42 -7.59
CA LYS A 12 -12.48 1.95 -8.65
C LYS A 12 -13.72 1.09 -8.85
N ALA A 13 -13.56 -0.23 -8.90
CA ALA A 13 -14.67 -1.16 -9.10
C ALA A 13 -15.67 -1.14 -7.94
N ARG A 14 -15.18 -1.01 -6.70
CA ARG A 14 -16.02 -1.06 -5.50
C ARG A 14 -16.65 0.28 -5.15
N PHE A 15 -15.93 1.39 -5.36
CA PHE A 15 -16.35 2.72 -4.90
C PHE A 15 -16.65 3.72 -6.03
N GLY A 16 -16.51 3.29 -7.30
CA GLY A 16 -16.87 4.11 -8.46
C GLY A 16 -15.79 5.06 -8.95
N SER A 17 -14.78 5.38 -8.15
CA SER A 17 -13.66 6.24 -8.51
C SER A 17 -12.37 5.81 -7.83
N TYR A 18 -11.24 6.24 -8.38
CA TYR A 18 -9.93 6.03 -7.79
C TYR A 18 -9.02 7.22 -8.08
N HIS A 19 -8.36 7.69 -7.03
CA HIS A 19 -7.36 8.75 -7.08
C HIS A 19 -6.17 8.38 -6.19
N VAL A 20 -5.00 8.89 -6.54
CA VAL A 20 -3.81 8.80 -5.70
C VAL A 20 -3.30 10.20 -5.38
N ASP A 21 -2.99 10.42 -4.11
CA ASP A 21 -2.35 11.64 -3.62
C ASP A 21 -1.08 11.26 -2.86
N VAL A 22 0.07 11.78 -3.33
CA VAL A 22 1.36 11.56 -2.67
C VAL A 22 1.51 12.60 -1.58
N LEU A 23 1.35 12.17 -0.33
CA LEU A 23 1.39 13.03 0.84
C LEU A 23 2.82 13.41 1.24
N LYS A 24 3.75 12.48 1.05
CA LYS A 24 5.18 12.67 1.33
C LYS A 24 6.01 11.75 0.45
N GLN A 25 7.11 12.24 -0.07
CA GLN A 25 8.05 11.43 -0.84
C GLN A 25 9.47 11.95 -0.71
N ASP A 26 10.43 11.04 -0.64
CA ASP A 26 11.85 11.28 -0.77
C ASP A 26 12.49 10.28 -1.76
N GLN A 27 13.82 10.16 -1.77
CA GLN A 27 14.53 9.27 -2.68
C GLN A 27 14.28 7.78 -2.39
N THR A 28 13.92 7.42 -1.17
CA THR A 28 13.84 6.04 -0.69
C THR A 28 12.43 5.59 -0.35
N SER A 29 11.51 6.52 -0.15
CA SER A 29 10.18 6.20 0.35
C SER A 29 9.07 7.12 -0.16
N ARG A 30 7.84 6.65 -0.06
CA ARG A 30 6.63 7.41 -0.40
C ARG A 30 5.48 7.07 0.53
N LEU A 31 4.79 8.08 1.05
CA LEU A 31 3.48 7.95 1.68
C LEU A 31 2.41 8.39 0.69
N ALA A 32 1.46 7.55 0.39
CA ALA A 32 0.39 7.83 -0.56
C ALA A 32 -1.00 7.49 0.03
N ASN A 33 -1.95 8.37 -0.25
CA ASN A 33 -3.37 8.18 0.01
C ASN A 33 -4.05 7.71 -1.29
N LEU A 34 -4.59 6.50 -1.29
CA LEU A 34 -5.40 5.96 -2.35
C LEU A 34 -6.87 6.10 -1.93
N TYR A 35 -7.61 6.93 -2.64
CA TYR A 35 -8.94 7.33 -2.22
C TYR A 35 -9.97 7.27 -3.33
N SER A 36 -11.23 7.21 -2.93
CA SER A 36 -12.39 7.43 -3.78
C SER A 36 -13.10 8.72 -3.38
N THR A 37 -13.89 9.27 -4.28
CA THR A 37 -14.75 10.42 -3.99
C THR A 37 -16.21 10.00 -4.00
N HIS A 38 -16.98 10.49 -3.02
CA HIS A 38 -18.42 10.32 -2.92
C HIS A 38 -19.05 11.66 -2.58
N ASP A 39 -19.96 12.14 -3.42
CA ASP A 39 -20.58 13.47 -3.29
C ASP A 39 -19.55 14.61 -3.07
N GLY A 40 -18.43 14.54 -3.79
CA GLY A 40 -17.34 15.52 -3.69
C GLY A 40 -16.43 15.35 -2.46
N VAL A 41 -16.68 14.37 -1.60
CA VAL A 41 -15.86 14.08 -0.42
C VAL A 41 -14.85 12.99 -0.75
N ALA A 42 -13.57 13.25 -0.51
CA ALA A 42 -12.51 12.26 -0.62
C ALA A 42 -12.51 11.34 0.63
N VAL A 43 -12.50 10.03 0.39
CA VAL A 43 -12.44 9.02 1.45
C VAL A 43 -11.27 8.08 1.18
N CYS A 44 -10.27 8.08 2.06
CA CYS A 44 -9.13 7.17 1.99
C CYS A 44 -9.63 5.72 2.02
N ARG A 45 -9.17 4.93 1.07
CA ARG A 45 -9.43 3.49 1.03
C ARG A 45 -8.20 2.67 1.39
N THR A 46 -7.03 3.19 1.05
CA THR A 46 -5.74 2.61 1.43
C THR A 46 -4.74 3.73 1.70
N LEU A 47 -4.12 3.72 2.87
CA LEU A 47 -2.93 4.51 3.16
C LEU A 47 -1.72 3.61 3.02
N ALA A 48 -0.78 3.96 2.15
CA ALA A 48 0.35 3.12 1.80
C ALA A 48 1.68 3.82 2.06
N ILE A 49 2.57 3.15 2.78
CA ILE A 49 4.00 3.45 2.84
C ILE A 49 4.73 2.52 1.88
N THR A 50 5.51 3.09 0.99
CA THR A 50 6.38 2.38 0.06
C THR A 50 7.83 2.67 0.40
N ARG A 51 8.63 1.63 0.60
CA ARG A 51 10.08 1.70 0.64
C ARG A 51 10.64 1.10 -0.63
N PHE A 52 11.26 1.94 -1.45
CA PHE A 52 11.78 1.51 -2.74
C PHE A 52 13.06 0.71 -2.58
N SER A 53 13.19 -0.38 -3.32
CA SER A 53 14.42 -1.17 -3.41
C SER A 53 15.52 -0.38 -4.13
N GLN A 54 16.76 -0.61 -3.73
CA GLN A 54 17.93 0.01 -4.35
C GLN A 54 18.99 -1.07 -4.60
N PRO A 55 19.62 -1.10 -5.78
CA PRO A 55 19.36 -0.27 -6.96
C PRO A 55 18.08 -0.71 -7.71
N ILE A 56 17.50 0.19 -8.50
CA ILE A 56 16.38 -0.14 -9.37
C ILE A 56 16.88 -0.89 -10.62
N SER A 57 16.26 -2.03 -10.94
CA SER A 57 16.54 -2.78 -12.16
C SER A 57 16.36 -1.89 -13.41
N PRO A 58 17.27 -1.98 -14.40
CA PRO A 58 17.16 -1.23 -15.65
C PRO A 58 15.79 -1.36 -16.35
N ALA A 59 15.17 -2.55 -16.32
CA ALA A 59 13.86 -2.79 -16.91
C ALA A 59 12.74 -1.98 -16.27
N LEU A 60 12.91 -1.51 -15.02
CA LEU A 60 11.90 -0.78 -14.26
C LEU A 60 12.09 0.75 -14.27
N ARG A 61 13.19 1.26 -14.82
CA ARG A 61 13.59 2.66 -14.70
C ARG A 61 12.56 3.65 -15.25
N GLU A 62 11.97 3.39 -16.40
CA GLU A 62 10.99 4.30 -16.99
C GLU A 62 9.67 4.31 -16.22
N ALA A 63 9.22 3.15 -15.74
CA ALA A 63 8.06 3.07 -14.86
C ALA A 63 8.35 3.75 -13.51
N ASP A 64 9.53 3.54 -12.94
CA ASP A 64 9.96 4.18 -11.69
C ASP A 64 9.95 5.71 -11.78
N LYS A 65 10.43 6.29 -12.87
CA LYS A 65 10.34 7.74 -13.10
C LYS A 65 8.91 8.27 -13.03
N ARG A 66 7.97 7.58 -13.69
CA ARG A 66 6.56 7.97 -13.67
C ARG A 66 5.95 7.81 -12.28
N ILE A 67 6.28 6.73 -11.59
CA ILE A 67 5.83 6.49 -10.21
C ILE A 67 6.33 7.60 -9.30
N ARG A 68 7.60 7.96 -9.41
CA ARG A 68 8.20 9.06 -8.64
C ARG A 68 7.68 10.43 -9.01
N ALA A 69 7.12 10.59 -10.19
CA ALA A 69 6.39 11.79 -10.58
C ALA A 69 4.96 11.88 -10.00
N GLY A 70 4.55 10.92 -9.17
CA GLY A 70 3.27 10.92 -8.45
C GLY A 70 2.23 9.93 -8.99
N HIS A 71 2.59 9.10 -9.98
CA HIS A 71 1.65 8.12 -10.53
C HIS A 71 1.48 6.90 -9.62
N SER A 72 0.35 6.21 -9.78
CA SER A 72 0.04 4.95 -9.09
C SER A 72 1.05 3.86 -9.45
N ILE A 73 1.56 3.14 -8.45
CA ILE A 73 2.55 2.07 -8.67
C ILE A 73 1.96 0.96 -9.53
N GLY A 74 0.86 0.36 -9.10
CA GLY A 74 0.26 -0.78 -9.81
C GLY A 74 -0.15 -0.45 -11.23
N ASN A 75 -0.87 0.65 -11.42
CA ASN A 75 -1.30 1.08 -12.76
C ASN A 75 -0.12 1.40 -13.69
N THR A 76 0.91 2.05 -13.17
CA THR A 76 2.07 2.42 -13.98
C THR A 76 2.85 1.20 -14.43
N LEU A 77 3.10 0.24 -13.53
CA LEU A 77 3.77 -1.01 -13.88
C LEU A 77 2.95 -1.82 -14.89
N GLN A 78 1.64 -1.92 -14.70
CA GLN A 78 0.74 -2.62 -15.61
C GLN A 78 0.69 -1.96 -17.00
N GLN A 79 0.57 -0.63 -17.07
CA GLN A 79 0.57 0.12 -18.33
C GLN A 79 1.91 0.05 -19.08
N ALA A 80 3.00 -0.16 -18.35
CA ALA A 80 4.33 -0.40 -18.94
C ALA A 80 4.51 -1.85 -19.46
N GLY A 81 3.48 -2.70 -19.33
CA GLY A 81 3.54 -4.10 -19.74
C GLY A 81 4.39 -4.97 -18.83
N LEU A 82 4.65 -4.51 -17.59
CA LEU A 82 5.45 -5.25 -16.62
C LEU A 82 4.58 -6.24 -15.84
N LEU A 83 5.13 -7.42 -15.63
CA LEU A 83 4.56 -8.42 -14.73
C LEU A 83 4.87 -8.04 -13.29
N MET A 84 3.93 -8.36 -12.40
CA MET A 84 4.06 -8.09 -10.98
C MET A 84 3.80 -9.35 -10.16
N SER A 85 4.54 -9.51 -9.08
CA SER A 85 4.29 -10.52 -8.04
C SER A 85 4.31 -9.85 -6.67
N ARG A 86 3.39 -10.26 -5.80
CA ARG A 86 3.32 -9.84 -4.40
C ARG A 86 3.62 -11.01 -3.49
N GLU A 87 4.62 -10.85 -2.66
CA GLU A 87 4.94 -11.78 -1.59
C GLU A 87 4.47 -11.16 -0.28
N VAL A 88 3.37 -11.69 0.28
CA VAL A 88 2.83 -11.21 1.55
C VAL A 88 3.78 -11.60 2.67
N ILE A 89 4.27 -10.61 3.42
CA ILE A 89 5.16 -10.78 4.57
C ILE A 89 4.31 -10.95 5.84
N MET A 90 3.30 -10.11 6.01
CA MET A 90 2.39 -10.18 7.15
C MET A 90 1.02 -9.57 6.86
N GLU A 91 0.05 -10.03 7.60
CA GLU A 91 -1.28 -9.45 7.73
C GLU A 91 -1.62 -9.34 9.21
N ALA A 92 -2.19 -8.23 9.61
CA ALA A 92 -2.52 -7.94 11.01
C ALA A 92 -3.66 -6.94 11.11
N THR A 93 -4.05 -6.61 12.33
CA THR A 93 -4.87 -5.44 12.63
C THR A 93 -4.03 -4.40 13.38
N THR A 94 -4.34 -3.13 13.16
CA THR A 94 -3.77 -2.01 13.90
C THR A 94 -4.88 -1.02 14.25
N PRO A 95 -4.80 -0.29 15.38
CA PRO A 95 -5.77 0.74 15.69
C PRO A 95 -5.78 1.86 14.65
N CYS A 96 -6.96 2.33 14.29
CA CYS A 96 -7.13 3.53 13.49
C CYS A 96 -6.66 4.75 14.31
N GLY A 97 -5.67 5.49 13.82
CA GLY A 97 -5.25 6.74 14.41
C GLY A 97 -6.07 7.94 13.92
N GLN A 98 -5.82 9.11 14.49
CA GLN A 98 -6.56 10.34 14.16
C GLN A 98 -6.32 10.78 12.71
N GLN A 99 -5.09 10.67 12.21
CA GLN A 99 -4.76 11.05 10.84
C GLN A 99 -5.49 10.17 9.82
N PHE A 100 -5.50 8.86 10.06
CA PHE A 100 -6.20 7.94 9.18
C PHE A 100 -7.72 8.15 9.21
N SER A 101 -8.29 8.34 10.39
CA SER A 101 -9.71 8.68 10.54
C SER A 101 -10.07 9.95 9.77
N ALA A 102 -9.23 10.98 9.84
CA ALA A 102 -9.44 12.23 9.09
C ALA A 102 -9.37 12.00 7.57
N LEU A 103 -8.39 11.25 7.08
CA LEU A 103 -8.28 10.88 5.66
C LEU A 103 -9.47 10.03 5.19
N CYS A 104 -10.07 9.25 6.07
CA CYS A 104 -11.28 8.46 5.82
C CYS A 104 -12.58 9.30 5.97
N ALA A 105 -12.48 10.62 6.01
CA ALA A 105 -13.61 11.53 6.24
C ALA A 105 -14.41 11.16 7.50
N GLN A 106 -13.74 10.70 8.56
CA GLN A 106 -14.30 10.27 9.83
C GLN A 106 -15.29 9.09 9.74
N THR A 107 -15.24 8.34 8.66
CA THR A 107 -16.07 7.11 8.48
C THR A 107 -15.48 5.91 9.21
N VAL A 108 -14.24 6.01 9.70
CA VAL A 108 -13.57 5.02 10.54
C VAL A 108 -13.28 5.66 11.90
N LEU A 109 -13.77 5.04 12.96
CA LEU A 109 -13.59 5.58 14.32
C LEU A 109 -12.14 5.39 14.78
N VAL A 110 -11.61 6.39 15.47
CA VAL A 110 -10.31 6.29 16.16
C VAL A 110 -10.33 5.09 17.11
N ASP A 111 -9.20 4.41 17.23
CA ASP A 111 -8.99 3.19 18.01
C ASP A 111 -9.72 1.93 17.51
N SER A 112 -10.61 2.03 16.52
CA SER A 112 -11.17 0.83 15.89
C SER A 112 -10.09 0.07 15.09
N PRO A 113 -10.15 -1.26 15.06
CA PRO A 113 -9.16 -2.04 14.31
C PRO A 113 -9.36 -1.87 12.81
N VAL A 114 -8.24 -1.68 12.10
CA VAL A 114 -8.19 -1.67 10.64
C VAL A 114 -7.22 -2.72 10.15
N TYR A 115 -7.47 -3.24 8.94
CA TYR A 115 -6.60 -4.23 8.30
C TYR A 115 -5.29 -3.59 7.88
N LEU A 116 -4.19 -4.28 8.19
CA LEU A 116 -2.83 -3.92 7.80
C LEU A 116 -2.20 -5.09 7.04
N ARG A 117 -1.54 -4.78 5.94
CA ARG A 117 -0.78 -5.74 5.14
C ARG A 117 0.60 -5.18 4.80
N VAL A 118 1.61 -6.04 4.88
CA VAL A 118 2.96 -5.74 4.38
C VAL A 118 3.35 -6.80 3.35
N TYR A 119 3.86 -6.37 2.22
CA TYR A 119 4.29 -7.27 1.15
C TYR A 119 5.50 -6.72 0.39
N ARG A 120 6.27 -7.64 -0.20
CA ARG A 120 7.25 -7.31 -1.24
C ARG A 120 6.58 -7.29 -2.59
N LEU A 121 6.85 -6.24 -3.34
CA LEU A 121 6.47 -6.11 -4.72
C LEU A 121 7.69 -6.40 -5.60
N HIS A 122 7.56 -7.39 -6.47
CA HIS A 122 8.51 -7.71 -7.52
C HIS A 122 7.89 -7.33 -8.86
N ALA A 123 8.69 -6.86 -9.79
CA ALA A 123 8.25 -6.53 -11.14
C ALA A 123 9.33 -6.87 -12.17
N GLY A 124 8.92 -7.15 -13.41
CA GLY A 124 9.83 -7.50 -14.49
C GLY A 124 9.12 -7.73 -15.79
N ILE A 125 9.88 -8.06 -16.83
CA ILE A 125 9.36 -8.32 -18.19
C ILE A 125 8.89 -9.77 -18.32
N GLU A 126 9.59 -10.71 -17.68
CA GLU A 126 9.32 -12.15 -17.76
C GLU A 126 9.11 -12.74 -16.36
N PRO A 127 8.30 -13.80 -16.21
CA PRO A 127 8.01 -14.39 -14.89
C PRO A 127 9.26 -14.85 -14.13
N GLU A 128 10.28 -15.31 -14.84
CA GLU A 128 11.54 -15.84 -14.28
C GLU A 128 12.54 -14.73 -13.92
N SER A 129 12.28 -13.49 -14.31
CA SER A 129 13.18 -12.33 -14.12
C SER A 129 12.56 -11.19 -13.35
N LEU A 130 11.65 -11.49 -12.42
CA LEU A 130 11.07 -10.47 -11.54
C LEU A 130 12.13 -9.98 -10.55
N ASN A 131 12.23 -8.66 -10.45
CA ASN A 131 13.18 -7.98 -9.56
C ASN A 131 12.45 -7.32 -8.40
N PRO A 132 13.07 -7.26 -7.21
CA PRO A 132 12.52 -6.49 -6.09
C PRO A 132 12.33 -5.03 -6.52
N TYR A 133 11.14 -4.49 -6.29
CA TYR A 133 10.84 -3.08 -6.56
C TYR A 133 10.61 -2.29 -5.28
N ALA A 134 9.83 -2.84 -4.35
CA ALA A 134 9.53 -2.16 -3.10
C ALA A 134 9.02 -3.11 -2.01
N ILE A 135 9.13 -2.68 -0.76
CA ILE A 135 8.30 -3.17 0.35
C ILE A 135 7.19 -2.15 0.56
N ILE A 136 5.96 -2.62 0.65
CA ILE A 136 4.78 -1.77 0.80
C ILE A 136 4.01 -2.22 2.04
N ALA A 137 3.76 -1.28 2.95
CA ALA A 137 2.86 -1.46 4.09
C ALA A 137 1.59 -0.64 3.85
N GLU A 138 0.44 -1.27 3.97
CA GLU A 138 -0.87 -0.70 3.69
C GLU A 138 -1.79 -0.83 4.88
N ALA A 139 -2.52 0.25 5.22
CA ALA A 139 -3.69 0.20 6.08
C ALA A 139 -4.95 0.43 5.21
N HIS A 140 -5.95 -0.41 5.40
CA HIS A 140 -7.15 -0.41 4.56
C HIS A 140 -8.37 0.09 5.34
N HIS A 141 -9.18 0.91 4.69
CA HIS A 141 -10.52 1.23 5.16
C HIS A 141 -11.34 -0.06 5.30
N PRO A 142 -12.13 -0.26 6.38
CA PRO A 142 -12.89 -1.49 6.59
C PRO A 142 -13.90 -1.83 5.49
N ALA A 143 -14.41 -0.81 4.77
CA ALA A 143 -15.27 -1.03 3.61
C ALA A 143 -14.50 -1.55 2.38
N HIS A 144 -13.17 -1.36 2.33
CA HIS A 144 -12.31 -1.90 1.28
C HIS A 144 -11.81 -3.30 1.63
N THR A 145 -11.23 -3.47 2.83
CA THR A 145 -10.82 -4.78 3.35
C THR A 145 -11.27 -4.91 4.79
N ALA A 146 -12.20 -5.82 5.02
CA ALA A 146 -12.76 -6.06 6.36
C ALA A 146 -11.74 -6.73 7.29
N VAL A 147 -11.79 -6.36 8.55
CA VAL A 147 -11.11 -7.09 9.62
C VAL A 147 -11.87 -8.39 9.90
N HIS A 148 -11.17 -9.50 10.01
CA HIS A 148 -11.75 -10.80 10.35
C HIS A 148 -11.08 -11.40 11.61
N ALA A 149 -11.77 -12.35 12.26
CA ALA A 149 -11.35 -12.92 13.54
C ALA A 149 -10.01 -13.70 13.50
N GLY A 150 -9.55 -14.11 12.33
CA GLY A 150 -8.27 -14.80 12.15
C GLY A 150 -7.04 -13.88 12.18
N LEU A 151 -7.23 -12.56 12.11
CA LEU A 151 -6.12 -11.59 12.16
C LEU A 151 -5.69 -11.33 13.60
N ARG A 152 -4.38 -11.36 13.82
CA ARG A 152 -3.78 -10.95 15.10
C ARG A 152 -3.56 -9.44 15.10
N ALA A 153 -3.60 -8.85 16.29
CA ALA A 153 -3.17 -7.46 16.45
C ALA A 153 -1.66 -7.34 16.18
N LEU A 154 -1.25 -6.26 15.54
CA LEU A 154 0.13 -6.00 15.18
C LEU A 154 1.07 -6.07 16.40
N ASN A 155 0.64 -5.52 17.53
CA ASN A 155 1.42 -5.52 18.76
C ASN A 155 1.59 -6.90 19.40
N ASP A 156 0.81 -7.91 18.96
CA ASP A 156 0.92 -9.30 19.41
C ASP A 156 1.86 -10.14 18.51
N LEU A 157 2.40 -9.53 17.45
CA LEU A 157 3.37 -10.19 16.57
C LEU A 157 4.79 -10.00 17.09
N ASP A 158 5.60 -11.04 16.94
CA ASP A 158 7.02 -10.97 17.27
C ASP A 158 7.80 -10.23 16.17
N ALA A 159 8.19 -8.99 16.48
CA ALA A 159 8.95 -8.15 15.56
C ALA A 159 10.47 -8.44 15.55
N SER A 160 10.94 -9.34 16.40
CA SER A 160 12.39 -9.63 16.51
C SER A 160 12.96 -10.28 15.26
N GLU A 161 12.15 -11.01 14.51
CA GLU A 161 12.52 -11.71 13.28
C GLU A 161 12.25 -10.88 12.00
N TRP A 162 11.70 -9.68 12.12
CA TRP A 162 11.41 -8.86 10.95
C TRP A 162 12.68 -8.26 10.36
N GLU A 163 12.80 -8.31 9.05
CA GLU A 163 13.84 -7.59 8.34
C GLU A 163 13.72 -6.07 8.58
N SER A 164 14.85 -5.37 8.50
CA SER A 164 14.94 -3.93 8.82
C SER A 164 13.97 -3.08 8.00
N ASP A 165 13.80 -3.36 6.71
CA ASP A 165 12.90 -2.62 5.83
C ASP A 165 11.43 -2.89 6.13
N THR A 166 11.08 -4.12 6.54
CA THR A 166 9.75 -4.46 7.03
C THR A 166 9.42 -3.69 8.30
N LYS A 167 10.33 -3.71 9.28
CA LYS A 167 10.15 -2.99 10.53
C LYS A 167 10.02 -1.48 10.29
N TRP A 168 10.89 -0.92 9.46
CA TRP A 168 10.82 0.49 9.08
C TRP A 168 9.46 0.84 8.46
N SER A 169 8.96 0.01 7.54
CA SER A 169 7.70 0.25 6.83
C SER A 169 6.50 0.21 7.78
N VAL A 170 6.48 -0.73 8.73
CA VAL A 170 5.45 -0.82 9.77
C VAL A 170 5.47 0.40 10.69
N ASP A 171 6.65 0.78 11.20
CA ASP A 171 6.80 1.93 12.09
C ASP A 171 6.39 3.23 11.38
N ALA A 172 6.77 3.40 10.11
CA ALA A 172 6.40 4.56 9.32
C ALA A 172 4.90 4.63 9.04
N LEU A 173 4.25 3.48 8.77
CA LEU A 173 2.81 3.43 8.59
C LEU A 173 2.07 3.76 9.89
N GLN A 174 2.48 3.21 11.02
CA GLN A 174 1.88 3.52 12.32
C GLN A 174 1.96 5.03 12.65
N LYS A 175 3.10 5.68 12.37
CA LYS A 175 3.23 7.14 12.50
C LYS A 175 2.28 7.90 11.58
N ALA A 176 2.09 7.42 10.36
CA ALA A 176 1.19 8.06 9.39
C ALA A 176 -0.29 7.89 9.75
N LEU A 177 -0.65 6.83 10.47
CA LEU A 177 -2.02 6.61 10.97
C LEU A 177 -2.36 7.51 12.15
N ALA A 178 -1.36 7.79 13.01
CA ALA A 178 -1.54 8.51 14.27
C ALA A 178 -2.01 9.95 14.07
#